data_c327e4c29283fea44f3ac898ebc875e9
#
_entry.id   c327e4c29283fea44f3ac898ebc875e9
#
_cell.length_a   1.000
_cell.length_b   1.000
_cell.length_c   1.000
_cell.angle_alpha   90.00
_cell.angle_beta   90.00
_cell.angle_gamma   90.00
#
_symmetry.space_group_name_H-M   'P 1'
#
loop_
_entity.id
_entity.type
_entity.pdbx_description
1 polymer ?
#
loop_
_entity_poly.entity_id
_entity_poly.type
_entity_poly.pdbx_seq_one_letter_code
_entity_poly.pdbx_strand_id
1 'polypeptide(L)'
;MRANSVISELAFSMPLFDVPLLVRLQEEFRLSMKRLLGDLCLDLENQYADVAKSLALPVAYFRFLVQALERDAYAHWKVVGWIESLNDLVYFIDLLQQIRVEQHSREFTAQLFAECEEKFFENSYLDDLFPRGVSQASGLERRLNELCARLTQELTQESLCLVPGLPMLWCASRKIPSWTIEVHLSHNVERAETAGTMAVGMEGDFYEAPPSVKRALKQAFGQATILVRSQELSLKIGRTMTPLCMRRGNRLEWSWTHRLPVVATETRSGAVTVGPTLVYGKDRQPRTVASTSADQVARIGQAWTIVQEAWQEGHEVLSLLTARFIPLKAKGVVSFSYRHRPGLSFINCFDRDHLDLIDDVIHENSHHHLNLLLRKHVMYHGDRNQQIFYSPWRRSLRPLRGILHAAFTFTMGAMLFERLSTWASGRGGSARWKRAGLTQRDLQRARFRCLEEVESVRYSIQDLEYADWHLKWLTGSGQRLVKQLAEAIEQVERNIAPHRKAVLASKFGPALRRHIKKLHQARQTYGPVRLGKV
;
A
#
# COMPACT_ATOMS: atom_id res chain seq x y z
N MET A 1 -30.18 1.31 -5.16
CA MET A 1 -29.47 0.48 -6.14
C MET A 1 -29.37 1.05 -7.56
N ARG A 2 -30.38 1.77 -8.12
CA ARG A 2 -30.31 2.30 -9.50
C ARG A 2 -29.38 3.52 -9.71
N ALA A 3 -29.16 4.37 -8.71
CA ALA A 3 -28.26 5.52 -8.83
C ALA A 3 -26.77 5.14 -8.90
N ASN A 4 -26.37 3.99 -8.32
CA ASN A 4 -24.98 3.53 -8.34
C ASN A 4 -24.55 2.93 -9.69
N SER A 5 -25.49 2.41 -10.50
CA SER A 5 -25.14 1.85 -11.82
C SER A 5 -24.85 2.92 -12.87
N VAL A 6 -25.54 4.06 -12.81
CA VAL A 6 -25.34 5.17 -13.77
C VAL A 6 -23.98 5.86 -13.56
N ILE A 7 -23.56 6.04 -12.30
CA ILE A 7 -22.25 6.63 -11.99
C ILE A 7 -21.11 5.68 -12.39
N SER A 8 -21.29 4.36 -12.26
CA SER A 8 -20.28 3.38 -12.67
C SER A 8 -20.06 3.34 -14.19
N GLU A 9 -21.10 3.54 -14.99
CA GLU A 9 -21.00 3.56 -16.45
C GLU A 9 -20.30 4.83 -16.99
N LEU A 10 -20.55 5.97 -16.39
CA LEU A 10 -19.89 7.24 -16.74
C LEU A 10 -18.39 7.24 -16.40
N ALA A 11 -18.01 6.60 -15.29
CA ALA A 11 -16.64 6.61 -14.79
C ALA A 11 -15.60 5.98 -15.73
N PHE A 12 -15.97 4.96 -16.53
CA PHE A 12 -15.05 4.27 -17.44
C PHE A 12 -15.17 4.65 -18.92
N SER A 13 -15.92 5.65 -19.23
CA SER A 13 -15.86 6.27 -20.56
C SER A 13 -14.67 7.26 -20.69
N MET A 14 -13.95 7.50 -19.59
CA MET A 14 -12.93 8.54 -19.48
C MET A 14 -11.50 7.99 -19.59
N PRO A 15 -10.53 8.82 -20.02
CA PRO A 15 -9.11 8.40 -20.16
C PRO A 15 -8.49 7.93 -18.82
N LEU A 16 -7.48 7.06 -18.90
CA LEU A 16 -6.73 6.58 -17.73
C LEU A 16 -6.18 7.67 -16.81
N PHE A 17 -5.91 8.86 -17.35
CA PHE A 17 -5.36 10.01 -16.64
C PHE A 17 -6.39 11.13 -16.41
N ASP A 18 -7.65 10.78 -16.19
CA ASP A 18 -8.68 11.75 -15.80
C ASP A 18 -8.53 12.12 -14.32
N VAL A 19 -7.74 13.15 -14.05
CA VAL A 19 -7.51 13.69 -12.70
C VAL A 19 -8.82 14.08 -12.01
N PRO A 20 -9.78 14.80 -12.65
CA PRO A 20 -11.09 15.04 -12.06
C PRO A 20 -11.84 13.79 -11.63
N LEU A 21 -11.79 12.72 -12.42
CA LEU A 21 -12.37 11.42 -12.02
C LEU A 21 -11.67 10.85 -10.80
N LEU A 22 -10.35 10.81 -10.79
CA LEU A 22 -9.58 10.27 -9.66
C LEU A 22 -9.84 11.06 -8.38
N VAL A 23 -9.98 12.37 -8.45
CA VAL A 23 -10.37 13.21 -7.31
C VAL A 23 -11.76 12.83 -6.79
N ARG A 24 -12.75 12.63 -7.67
CA ARG A 24 -14.08 12.17 -7.27
C ARG A 24 -14.03 10.78 -6.62
N LEU A 25 -13.27 9.85 -7.20
CA LEU A 25 -13.10 8.50 -6.62
C LEU A 25 -12.44 8.54 -5.24
N GLN A 26 -11.45 9.40 -5.04
CA GLN A 26 -10.86 9.62 -3.71
C GLN A 26 -11.89 10.16 -2.72
N GLU A 27 -12.74 11.07 -3.15
CA GLU A 27 -13.77 11.64 -2.29
C GLU A 27 -14.81 10.58 -1.87
N GLU A 28 -15.30 9.79 -2.81
CA GLU A 28 -16.19 8.67 -2.51
C GLU A 28 -15.52 7.64 -1.59
N PHE A 29 -14.23 7.41 -1.79
CA PHE A 29 -13.44 6.54 -0.94
C PHE A 29 -13.34 7.08 0.50
N ARG A 30 -13.06 8.38 0.70
CA ARG A 30 -13.06 9.01 2.04
C ARG A 30 -14.38 8.81 2.76
N LEU A 31 -15.51 9.07 2.08
CA LEU A 31 -16.84 8.90 2.64
C LEU A 31 -17.12 7.43 3.00
N SER A 32 -16.68 6.50 2.16
CA SER A 32 -16.80 5.06 2.42
C SER A 32 -16.00 4.64 3.65
N MET A 33 -14.76 5.10 3.80
CA MET A 33 -13.91 4.77 4.95
C MET A 33 -14.47 5.36 6.25
N LYS A 34 -14.98 6.60 6.21
CA LYS A 34 -15.65 7.20 7.39
C LYS A 34 -16.86 6.40 7.82
N ARG A 35 -17.68 5.97 6.86
CA ARG A 35 -18.88 5.16 7.12
C ARG A 35 -18.49 3.80 7.71
N LEU A 36 -17.50 3.13 7.08
CA LEU A 36 -16.97 1.86 7.57
C LEU A 36 -16.51 1.95 9.02
N LEU A 37 -15.73 2.98 9.39
CA LEU A 37 -15.29 3.14 10.79
C LEU A 37 -16.47 3.30 11.74
N GLY A 38 -17.50 4.07 11.35
CA GLY A 38 -18.71 4.22 12.16
C GLY A 38 -19.44 2.90 12.37
N ASP A 39 -19.62 2.12 11.31
CA ASP A 39 -20.30 0.83 11.34
C ASP A 39 -19.52 -0.18 12.19
N LEU A 40 -18.19 -0.27 12.03
CA LEU A 40 -17.35 -1.15 12.86
C LEU A 40 -17.42 -0.80 14.35
N CYS A 41 -17.48 0.48 14.71
CA CYS A 41 -17.65 0.88 16.11
C CYS A 41 -19.03 0.46 16.66
N LEU A 42 -20.08 0.57 15.85
CA LEU A 42 -21.43 0.14 16.23
C LEU A 42 -21.50 -1.39 16.40
N ASP A 43 -20.88 -2.15 15.53
CA ASP A 43 -20.82 -3.61 15.62
C ASP A 43 -20.08 -4.04 16.90
N LEU A 44 -18.95 -3.40 17.22
CA LEU A 44 -18.19 -3.68 18.43
C LEU A 44 -18.91 -3.25 19.73
N GLU A 45 -19.79 -2.25 19.68
CA GLU A 45 -20.59 -1.81 20.83
C GLU A 45 -21.82 -2.69 21.06
N ASN A 46 -22.41 -3.26 19.99
CA ASN A 46 -23.67 -3.99 20.07
C ASN A 46 -23.50 -5.49 19.86
N GLN A 47 -23.08 -5.90 18.66
CA GLN A 47 -23.02 -7.31 18.28
C GLN A 47 -21.88 -8.05 18.97
N TYR A 48 -20.72 -7.39 19.12
CA TYR A 48 -19.48 -8.01 19.64
C TYR A 48 -19.04 -7.43 21.00
N ALA A 49 -19.93 -6.83 21.77
CA ALA A 49 -19.60 -6.11 22.99
C ALA A 49 -18.83 -6.96 24.02
N ASP A 50 -19.23 -8.21 24.22
CA ASP A 50 -18.56 -9.10 25.19
C ASP A 50 -17.15 -9.47 24.76
N VAL A 51 -16.95 -9.76 23.47
CA VAL A 51 -15.63 -10.10 22.94
C VAL A 51 -14.74 -8.86 22.94
N ALA A 52 -15.24 -7.70 22.53
CA ALA A 52 -14.51 -6.44 22.58
C ALA A 52 -14.04 -6.11 23.99
N LYS A 53 -14.90 -6.33 24.99
CA LYS A 53 -14.56 -6.17 26.42
C LYS A 53 -13.51 -7.17 26.88
N SER A 54 -13.63 -8.45 26.50
CA SER A 54 -12.65 -9.49 26.85
C SER A 54 -11.26 -9.23 26.26
N LEU A 55 -11.19 -8.61 25.07
CA LEU A 55 -9.98 -8.19 24.39
C LEU A 55 -9.44 -6.82 24.86
N ALA A 56 -10.15 -6.16 25.79
CA ALA A 56 -9.83 -4.79 26.23
C ALA A 56 -9.77 -3.76 25.10
N LEU A 57 -10.59 -3.91 24.03
CA LEU A 57 -10.69 -2.95 22.95
C LEU A 57 -11.22 -1.60 23.45
N PRO A 58 -10.54 -0.49 23.20
CA PRO A 58 -11.00 0.84 23.62
C PRO A 58 -12.06 1.40 22.64
N VAL A 59 -13.21 0.72 22.51
CA VAL A 59 -14.23 1.02 21.49
C VAL A 59 -14.74 2.46 21.60
N ALA A 60 -14.97 2.94 22.82
CA ALA A 60 -15.40 4.32 23.01
C ALA A 60 -14.36 5.35 22.53
N TYR A 61 -13.06 5.01 22.61
CA TYR A 61 -12.00 5.82 22.01
C TYR A 61 -12.02 5.76 20.47
N PHE A 62 -12.23 4.58 19.88
CA PHE A 62 -12.37 4.45 18.43
C PHE A 62 -13.58 5.24 17.91
N ARG A 63 -14.68 5.22 18.64
CA ARG A 63 -15.84 6.06 18.34
C ARG A 63 -15.53 7.56 18.41
N PHE A 64 -14.70 7.98 19.38
CA PHE A 64 -14.21 9.35 19.41
C PHE A 64 -13.41 9.71 18.15
N LEU A 65 -12.58 8.78 17.62
CA LEU A 65 -11.83 9.02 16.38
C LEU A 65 -12.74 9.32 15.18
N VAL A 66 -13.95 8.73 15.12
CA VAL A 66 -14.92 9.04 14.04
C VAL A 66 -15.27 10.54 14.01
N GLN A 67 -15.28 11.20 15.17
CA GLN A 67 -15.57 12.63 15.30
C GLN A 67 -14.32 13.50 15.16
N ALA A 68 -13.18 13.00 15.63
CA ALA A 68 -11.93 13.73 15.69
C ALA A 68 -11.15 13.75 14.37
N LEU A 69 -11.33 12.73 13.53
CA LEU A 69 -10.66 12.66 12.23
C LEU A 69 -11.27 13.65 11.24
N GLU A 70 -10.43 14.51 10.68
CA GLU A 70 -10.82 15.41 9.59
C GLU A 70 -11.16 14.61 8.32
N ARG A 71 -11.95 15.23 7.42
CA ARG A 71 -12.41 14.59 6.19
C ARG A 71 -11.27 14.02 5.35
N ASP A 72 -10.19 14.77 5.20
CA ASP A 72 -9.06 14.37 4.36
C ASP A 72 -8.23 13.24 4.95
N ALA A 73 -8.27 13.08 6.27
CA ALA A 73 -7.61 11.98 6.96
C ALA A 73 -8.08 10.59 6.49
N TYR A 74 -9.34 10.46 6.06
CA TYR A 74 -9.92 9.20 5.60
C TYR A 74 -9.38 8.69 4.24
N ALA A 75 -8.56 9.47 3.54
CA ALA A 75 -7.77 9.00 2.40
C ALA A 75 -6.29 8.77 2.74
N HIS A 76 -5.87 9.17 3.93
CA HIS A 76 -4.47 9.04 4.33
C HIS A 76 -4.11 7.58 4.62
N TRP A 77 -2.95 7.14 4.12
CA TRP A 77 -2.49 5.75 4.19
C TRP A 77 -2.53 5.14 5.61
N LYS A 78 -2.24 5.93 6.63
CA LYS A 78 -2.21 5.49 8.02
C LYS A 78 -3.62 5.23 8.55
N VAL A 79 -4.54 6.15 8.34
CA VAL A 79 -5.95 6.02 8.77
C VAL A 79 -6.63 4.88 8.01
N VAL A 80 -6.45 4.82 6.71
CA VAL A 80 -7.02 3.75 5.88
C VAL A 80 -6.52 2.39 6.33
N GLY A 81 -5.20 2.24 6.50
CA GLY A 81 -4.63 0.98 6.94
C GLY A 81 -5.11 0.55 8.33
N TRP A 82 -5.28 1.51 9.24
CA TRP A 82 -5.83 1.24 10.56
C TRP A 82 -7.30 0.80 10.50
N ILE A 83 -8.14 1.49 9.73
CA ILE A 83 -9.56 1.11 9.57
C ILE A 83 -9.70 -0.26 8.90
N GLU A 84 -8.91 -0.56 7.88
CA GLU A 84 -8.92 -1.88 7.25
C GLU A 84 -8.45 -2.98 8.21
N SER A 85 -7.44 -2.72 9.03
CA SER A 85 -7.00 -3.68 10.06
C SER A 85 -8.05 -3.87 11.16
N LEU A 86 -8.80 -2.81 11.51
CA LEU A 86 -9.95 -2.93 12.42
C LEU A 86 -11.07 -3.77 11.80
N ASN A 87 -11.35 -3.59 10.52
CA ASN A 87 -12.31 -4.42 9.78
C ASN A 87 -11.86 -5.90 9.74
N ASP A 88 -10.58 -6.17 9.57
CA ASP A 88 -10.05 -7.53 9.65
C ASP A 88 -10.20 -8.12 11.07
N LEU A 89 -9.94 -7.32 12.11
CA LEU A 89 -10.16 -7.75 13.49
C LEU A 89 -11.63 -8.09 13.76
N VAL A 90 -12.57 -7.26 13.31
CA VAL A 90 -14.03 -7.53 13.48
C VAL A 90 -14.42 -8.82 12.76
N TYR A 91 -13.90 -9.05 11.56
CA TYR A 91 -14.09 -10.33 10.85
C TYR A 91 -13.56 -11.53 11.66
N PHE A 92 -12.39 -11.43 12.28
CA PHE A 92 -11.86 -12.52 13.12
C PHE A 92 -12.63 -12.69 14.44
N ILE A 93 -13.20 -11.62 14.97
CA ILE A 93 -14.10 -11.70 16.14
C ILE A 93 -15.38 -12.44 15.77
N ASP A 94 -16.00 -12.10 14.65
CA ASP A 94 -17.19 -12.80 14.13
C ASP A 94 -16.89 -14.30 13.94
N LEU A 95 -15.80 -14.61 13.27
CA LEU A 95 -15.34 -15.98 13.07
C LEU A 95 -15.09 -16.72 14.40
N LEU A 96 -14.52 -16.05 15.40
CA LEU A 96 -14.30 -16.62 16.72
C LEU A 96 -15.61 -16.97 17.42
N GLN A 97 -16.64 -16.14 17.25
CA GLN A 97 -17.98 -16.45 17.77
C GLN A 97 -18.61 -17.64 17.04
N GLN A 98 -18.51 -17.71 15.72
CA GLN A 98 -19.02 -18.84 14.95
C GLN A 98 -18.37 -20.15 15.37
N ILE A 99 -17.03 -20.15 15.52
CA ILE A 99 -16.27 -21.33 15.93
C ILE A 99 -16.67 -21.83 17.33
N ARG A 100 -17.07 -20.96 18.24
CA ARG A 100 -17.53 -21.35 19.58
C ARG A 100 -18.92 -21.98 19.61
N VAL A 101 -19.74 -21.70 18.60
CA VAL A 101 -21.13 -22.17 18.51
C VAL A 101 -21.23 -23.46 17.68
N GLU A 102 -20.43 -23.62 16.66
CA GLU A 102 -20.52 -24.72 15.70
C GLU A 102 -19.46 -25.80 15.94
N GLN A 103 -19.85 -27.08 15.77
CA GLN A 103 -18.89 -28.20 15.74
C GLN A 103 -18.05 -28.15 14.46
N HIS A 104 -16.73 -28.14 14.62
CA HIS A 104 -15.78 -27.97 13.52
C HIS A 104 -15.71 -29.21 12.64
N SER A 105 -16.37 -29.17 11.46
CA SER A 105 -16.15 -30.15 10.41
C SER A 105 -14.85 -29.86 9.64
N ARG A 106 -14.31 -30.90 8.99
CA ARG A 106 -13.18 -30.73 8.06
C ARG A 106 -13.52 -29.81 6.88
N GLU A 107 -14.77 -29.84 6.45
CA GLU A 107 -15.30 -29.02 5.35
C GLU A 107 -15.34 -27.55 5.72
N PHE A 108 -15.83 -27.21 6.92
CA PHE A 108 -15.80 -25.84 7.44
C PHE A 108 -14.36 -25.29 7.48
N THR A 109 -13.40 -26.08 7.97
CA THR A 109 -12.00 -25.63 8.04
C THR A 109 -11.39 -25.41 6.66
N ALA A 110 -11.73 -26.26 5.68
CA ALA A 110 -11.26 -26.11 4.29
C ALA A 110 -11.87 -24.89 3.61
N GLN A 111 -13.17 -24.66 3.82
CA GLN A 111 -13.85 -23.46 3.32
C GLN A 111 -13.24 -22.20 3.92
N LEU A 112 -13.06 -22.16 5.23
CA LEU A 112 -12.45 -21.03 5.91
C LEU A 112 -11.02 -20.75 5.43
N PHE A 113 -10.23 -21.80 5.18
CA PHE A 113 -8.90 -21.62 4.60
C PHE A 113 -8.97 -20.94 3.25
N ALA A 114 -9.86 -21.39 2.36
CA ALA A 114 -10.04 -20.81 1.04
C ALA A 114 -10.51 -19.34 1.10
N GLU A 115 -11.44 -19.02 2.00
CA GLU A 115 -11.89 -17.65 2.23
C GLU A 115 -10.78 -16.75 2.77
N CYS A 116 -9.99 -17.24 3.74
CA CYS A 116 -8.85 -16.51 4.26
C CYS A 116 -7.75 -16.33 3.20
N GLU A 117 -7.49 -17.33 2.37
CA GLU A 117 -6.54 -17.24 1.26
C GLU A 117 -6.96 -16.19 0.24
N GLU A 118 -8.24 -16.10 -0.08
CA GLU A 118 -8.77 -15.07 -0.99
C GLU A 118 -8.73 -13.68 -0.35
N LYS A 119 -9.20 -13.56 0.89
CA LYS A 119 -9.39 -12.27 1.56
C LYS A 119 -8.07 -11.66 2.02
N PHE A 120 -7.15 -12.47 2.49
CA PHE A 120 -5.92 -12.04 3.15
C PHE A 120 -4.64 -12.42 2.40
N PHE A 121 -4.68 -12.58 1.09
CA PHE A 121 -3.52 -12.98 0.28
C PHE A 121 -2.32 -12.01 0.38
N GLU A 122 -2.56 -10.75 0.75
CA GLU A 122 -1.52 -9.74 0.98
C GLU A 122 -1.00 -9.73 2.42
N ASN A 123 -1.66 -10.46 3.33
CA ASN A 123 -1.37 -10.49 4.76
C ASN A 123 -0.90 -11.89 5.19
N SER A 124 -0.07 -11.96 6.22
CA SER A 124 0.40 -13.23 6.80
C SER A 124 -0.59 -13.89 7.77
N TYR A 125 -1.88 -13.47 7.81
CA TYR A 125 -2.91 -14.06 8.68
C TYR A 125 -3.12 -15.56 8.43
N LEU A 126 -2.94 -15.97 7.18
CA LEU A 126 -3.05 -17.37 6.81
C LEU A 126 -2.01 -18.23 7.53
N ASP A 127 -0.75 -17.77 7.58
CA ASP A 127 0.33 -18.48 8.28
C ASP A 127 0.10 -18.56 9.79
N ASP A 128 -0.53 -17.53 10.38
CA ASP A 128 -0.89 -17.52 11.80
C ASP A 128 -2.03 -18.50 12.12
N LEU A 129 -3.06 -18.50 11.26
CA LEU A 129 -4.24 -19.34 11.46
C LEU A 129 -4.01 -20.80 11.04
N PHE A 130 -3.25 -21.01 9.98
CA PHE A 130 -3.01 -22.29 9.37
C PHE A 130 -1.51 -22.57 9.13
N PRO A 131 -0.67 -22.63 10.16
CA PRO A 131 0.80 -22.69 10.02
C PRO A 131 1.30 -23.96 9.30
N ARG A 132 0.46 -24.97 9.14
CA ARG A 132 0.75 -26.23 8.42
C ARG A 132 -0.32 -26.56 7.37
N GLY A 133 -1.02 -25.54 6.87
CA GLY A 133 -2.12 -25.71 5.92
C GLY A 133 -3.39 -26.27 6.54
N VAL A 134 -4.33 -26.67 5.68
CA VAL A 134 -5.70 -27.09 6.03
C VAL A 134 -5.78 -28.29 7.00
N SER A 135 -4.71 -29.08 7.14
CA SER A 135 -4.74 -30.35 7.90
C SER A 135 -4.88 -30.20 9.42
N GLN A 136 -4.85 -28.98 9.98
CA GLN A 136 -4.92 -28.75 11.43
C GLN A 136 -6.12 -27.90 11.86
N ALA A 137 -7.30 -28.52 11.95
CA ALA A 137 -8.46 -27.90 12.62
C ALA A 137 -8.23 -27.74 14.14
N SER A 138 -7.43 -28.62 14.76
CA SER A 138 -7.15 -28.56 16.20
C SER A 138 -6.36 -27.29 16.57
N GLY A 139 -6.90 -26.52 17.52
CA GLY A 139 -6.28 -25.29 18.03
C GLY A 139 -6.56 -24.03 17.21
N LEU A 140 -7.48 -24.05 16.24
CA LEU A 140 -7.87 -22.86 15.46
C LEU A 140 -8.47 -21.76 16.34
N GLU A 141 -9.36 -22.10 17.30
CA GLU A 141 -9.92 -21.14 18.25
C GLU A 141 -8.82 -20.45 19.07
N ARG A 142 -7.84 -21.19 19.56
CA ARG A 142 -6.70 -20.61 20.30
C ARG A 142 -5.90 -19.64 19.41
N ARG A 143 -5.58 -20.04 18.18
CA ARG A 143 -4.84 -19.18 17.24
C ARG A 143 -5.62 -17.92 16.87
N LEU A 144 -6.94 -18.03 16.70
CA LEU A 144 -7.81 -16.86 16.49
C LEU A 144 -7.83 -15.93 17.69
N ASN A 145 -7.93 -16.46 18.92
CA ASN A 145 -7.84 -15.64 20.13
C ASN A 145 -6.48 -14.91 20.20
N GLU A 146 -5.37 -15.60 19.94
CA GLU A 146 -4.03 -15.02 19.93
C GLU A 146 -3.91 -13.93 18.85
N LEU A 147 -4.46 -14.17 17.65
CA LEU A 147 -4.50 -13.20 16.56
C LEU A 147 -5.33 -11.96 16.93
N CYS A 148 -6.54 -12.14 17.47
CA CYS A 148 -7.41 -11.06 17.90
C CYS A 148 -6.75 -10.22 19.00
N ALA A 149 -6.12 -10.85 19.99
CA ALA A 149 -5.43 -10.15 21.08
C ALA A 149 -4.25 -9.31 20.54
N ARG A 150 -3.45 -9.88 19.63
CA ARG A 150 -2.35 -9.17 18.98
C ARG A 150 -2.85 -7.98 18.17
N LEU A 151 -3.85 -8.17 17.29
CA LEU A 151 -4.41 -7.10 16.48
C LEU A 151 -5.03 -5.99 17.33
N THR A 152 -5.69 -6.35 18.42
CA THR A 152 -6.21 -5.38 19.41
C THR A 152 -5.10 -4.49 19.95
N GLN A 153 -3.97 -5.08 20.33
CA GLN A 153 -2.83 -4.34 20.85
C GLN A 153 -2.20 -3.42 19.78
N GLU A 154 -1.98 -3.95 18.58
CA GLU A 154 -1.41 -3.19 17.46
C GLU A 154 -2.30 -2.00 17.08
N LEU A 155 -3.62 -2.22 16.93
CA LEU A 155 -4.59 -1.20 16.58
C LEU A 155 -4.72 -0.12 17.66
N THR A 156 -4.72 -0.53 18.92
CA THR A 156 -4.79 0.40 20.04
C THR A 156 -3.57 1.31 20.06
N GLN A 157 -2.38 0.75 19.85
CA GLN A 157 -1.14 1.49 19.79
C GLN A 157 -1.08 2.44 18.59
N GLU A 158 -1.46 1.97 17.40
CA GLU A 158 -1.45 2.79 16.18
C GLU A 158 -2.48 3.91 16.24
N SER A 159 -3.64 3.68 16.87
CA SER A 159 -4.72 4.67 16.96
C SER A 159 -4.29 5.99 17.61
N LEU A 160 -3.32 5.95 18.51
CA LEU A 160 -2.78 7.14 19.17
C LEU A 160 -2.05 8.09 18.21
N CYS A 161 -1.63 7.59 17.06
CA CYS A 161 -0.85 8.33 16.08
C CYS A 161 -1.67 8.74 14.85
N LEU A 162 -3.00 8.56 14.87
CA LEU A 162 -3.83 8.81 13.69
C LEU A 162 -4.18 10.27 13.48
N VAL A 163 -4.25 11.06 14.55
CA VAL A 163 -4.68 12.46 14.48
C VAL A 163 -3.56 13.36 14.96
N PRO A 164 -2.96 14.19 14.07
CA PRO A 164 -2.08 15.27 14.48
C PRO A 164 -2.86 16.18 15.45
N GLY A 165 -2.30 16.54 16.55
CA GLY A 165 -3.00 17.34 17.55
C GLY A 165 -4.10 16.61 18.33
N LEU A 166 -4.29 15.28 18.17
CA LEU A 166 -5.19 14.49 19.01
C LEU A 166 -4.95 14.74 20.51
N PRO A 167 -3.71 14.80 21.00
CA PRO A 167 -3.44 15.20 22.39
C PRO A 167 -4.00 16.60 22.72
N MET A 168 -4.01 17.55 21.75
CA MET A 168 -4.62 18.87 21.94
C MET A 168 -6.14 18.80 22.08
N LEU A 169 -6.80 18.04 21.22
CA LEU A 169 -8.25 17.84 21.30
C LEU A 169 -8.63 17.21 22.64
N TRP A 170 -7.86 16.25 23.09
CA TRP A 170 -8.06 15.63 24.40
C TRP A 170 -7.84 16.60 25.56
N CYS A 171 -6.77 17.38 25.48
CA CYS A 171 -6.51 18.40 26.48
C CYS A 171 -7.55 19.53 26.47
N ALA A 172 -8.20 19.81 25.33
CA ALA A 172 -9.21 20.86 25.20
C ALA A 172 -10.59 20.45 25.73
N SER A 173 -10.92 19.17 25.68
CA SER A 173 -12.26 18.70 26.05
C SER A 173 -12.35 18.31 27.51
N ARG A 174 -13.11 19.11 28.29
CA ARG A 174 -13.44 18.78 29.68
C ARG A 174 -14.36 17.54 29.85
N LYS A 175 -14.91 17.02 28.74
CA LYS A 175 -15.87 15.91 28.71
C LYS A 175 -15.24 14.56 28.38
N ILE A 176 -13.96 14.51 28.02
CA ILE A 176 -13.30 13.26 27.69
C ILE A 176 -12.80 12.60 28.97
N PRO A 177 -13.24 11.38 29.27
CA PRO A 177 -12.72 10.64 30.43
C PRO A 177 -11.25 10.32 30.24
N SER A 178 -10.54 10.14 31.34
CA SER A 178 -9.16 9.65 31.30
C SER A 178 -9.13 8.24 30.71
N TRP A 179 -8.21 7.99 29.80
CA TRP A 179 -8.04 6.70 29.13
C TRP A 179 -6.75 6.06 29.59
N THR A 180 -6.80 4.76 29.77
CA THR A 180 -5.63 3.95 30.03
C THR A 180 -5.47 2.96 28.88
N ILE A 181 -4.36 3.03 28.18
CA ILE A 181 -4.09 2.19 27.01
C ILE A 181 -2.81 1.42 27.26
N GLU A 182 -2.92 0.11 27.34
CA GLU A 182 -1.77 -0.77 27.47
C GLU A 182 -1.10 -0.94 26.11
N VAL A 183 0.23 -0.77 26.07
CA VAL A 183 1.04 -0.90 24.87
C VAL A 183 2.23 -1.79 25.14
N HIS A 184 2.60 -2.55 24.11
CA HIS A 184 3.79 -3.36 24.14
C HIS A 184 4.81 -2.81 23.13
N LEU A 185 5.88 -2.22 23.64
CA LEU A 185 6.91 -1.54 22.84
C LEU A 185 8.17 -2.42 22.62
N SER A 186 8.09 -3.73 22.90
CA SER A 186 9.25 -4.64 22.97
C SER A 186 10.03 -4.78 21.68
N HIS A 187 9.36 -4.77 20.53
CA HIS A 187 10.02 -5.01 19.26
C HIS A 187 10.92 -3.86 18.78
N ASN A 188 10.72 -2.67 19.33
CA ASN A 188 11.60 -1.52 19.07
C ASN A 188 12.79 -1.45 20.04
N VAL A 189 12.79 -2.25 21.11
CA VAL A 189 13.79 -2.21 22.16
C VAL A 189 14.98 -3.13 21.89
N GLU A 190 14.78 -4.22 21.17
CA GLU A 190 15.84 -5.21 20.90
C GLU A 190 16.82 -4.82 19.78
N ARG A 191 16.41 -3.95 18.85
CA ARG A 191 17.31 -3.43 17.80
C ARG A 191 17.83 -2.07 18.21
N ALA A 192 19.06 -2.02 18.66
CA ALA A 192 19.73 -0.93 19.36
C ALA A 192 19.63 0.48 18.74
N GLU A 193 19.28 0.62 17.46
CA GLU A 193 19.23 1.92 16.78
C GLU A 193 17.82 2.55 16.77
N THR A 194 16.76 1.79 17.06
CA THR A 194 15.37 2.26 17.01
C THR A 194 14.60 2.09 18.33
N ALA A 195 15.26 1.57 19.34
CA ALA A 195 14.65 1.33 20.64
C ALA A 195 14.13 2.63 21.28
N GLY A 196 12.82 2.74 21.39
CA GLY A 196 12.16 3.89 22.00
C GLY A 196 11.88 5.06 21.06
N THR A 197 12.02 4.89 19.75
CA THR A 197 11.50 5.87 18.78
C THR A 197 10.04 5.55 18.52
N MET A 198 9.16 6.53 18.67
CA MET A 198 7.74 6.40 18.41
C MET A 198 7.33 7.35 17.29
N ALA A 199 6.64 6.83 16.26
CA ALA A 199 6.03 7.66 15.24
C ALA A 199 4.79 8.33 15.84
N VAL A 200 4.75 9.64 15.81
CA VAL A 200 3.65 10.42 16.34
C VAL A 200 3.15 11.38 15.27
N GLY A 201 1.90 11.22 14.88
CA GLY A 201 1.29 12.04 13.84
C GLY A 201 1.18 11.36 12.49
N MET A 202 0.35 11.95 11.63
CA MET A 202 0.03 11.45 10.30
C MET A 202 1.21 11.57 9.34
N GLU A 203 1.99 12.63 9.49
CA GLU A 203 3.14 12.95 8.63
C GLU A 203 4.34 12.01 8.84
N GLY A 204 4.24 11.06 9.79
CA GLY A 204 5.32 10.13 10.10
C GLY A 204 6.47 10.76 10.86
N ASP A 205 6.21 11.81 11.62
CA ASP A 205 7.15 12.40 12.55
C ASP A 205 7.58 11.39 13.61
N PHE A 206 8.85 11.42 13.96
CA PHE A 206 9.41 10.56 14.99
C PHE A 206 9.82 11.39 16.20
N TYR A 207 9.48 10.87 17.37
CA TYR A 207 9.94 11.40 18.65
C TYR A 207 10.82 10.33 19.32
N GLU A 208 12.05 10.67 19.57
CA GLU A 208 13.01 9.76 20.17
C GLU A 208 12.93 9.82 21.70
N ALA A 209 12.74 8.67 22.32
CA ALA A 209 12.70 8.55 23.76
C ALA A 209 14.04 8.92 24.40
N PRO A 210 14.04 9.62 25.55
CA PRO A 210 15.24 9.86 26.34
C PRO A 210 15.93 8.55 26.77
N PRO A 211 17.26 8.56 26.98
CA PRO A 211 17.98 7.35 27.39
C PRO A 211 17.44 6.66 28.64
N SER A 212 16.90 7.42 29.57
CA SER A 212 16.26 6.90 30.79
C SER A 212 15.02 6.07 30.49
N VAL A 213 14.17 6.57 29.57
CA VAL A 213 12.95 5.88 29.11
C VAL A 213 13.31 4.62 28.33
N LYS A 214 14.30 4.69 27.43
CA LYS A 214 14.81 3.51 26.71
C LYS A 214 15.28 2.41 27.66
N ARG A 215 15.98 2.77 28.70
CA ARG A 215 16.47 1.84 29.73
C ARG A 215 15.32 1.21 30.51
N ALA A 216 14.34 2.01 30.94
CA ALA A 216 13.16 1.54 31.65
C ALA A 216 12.30 0.60 30.78
N LEU A 217 12.10 0.91 29.50
CA LEU A 217 11.41 0.05 28.56
C LEU A 217 12.11 -1.31 28.38
N LYS A 218 13.44 -1.29 28.28
CA LYS A 218 14.22 -2.53 28.21
C LYS A 218 14.05 -3.40 29.45
N GLN A 219 14.07 -2.81 30.65
CA GLN A 219 13.87 -3.51 31.92
C GLN A 219 12.44 -4.06 32.08
N ALA A 220 11.45 -3.39 31.50
CA ALA A 220 10.04 -3.82 31.50
C ALA A 220 9.68 -4.72 30.30
N PHE A 221 10.66 -5.25 29.58
CA PHE A 221 10.44 -6.06 28.38
C PHE A 221 9.48 -5.40 27.37
N GLY A 222 9.53 -4.08 27.29
CA GLY A 222 8.71 -3.27 26.39
C GLY A 222 7.27 -3.05 26.84
N GLN A 223 6.85 -3.56 27.98
CA GLN A 223 5.52 -3.32 28.51
C GLN A 223 5.41 -1.89 29.05
N ALA A 224 4.38 -1.19 28.61
CA ALA A 224 4.10 0.17 29.05
C ALA A 224 2.58 0.43 28.99
N THR A 225 2.17 1.44 29.74
CA THR A 225 0.79 1.92 29.72
C THR A 225 0.77 3.39 29.34
N ILE A 226 0.01 3.76 28.34
CA ILE A 226 -0.23 5.16 27.98
C ILE A 226 -1.43 5.66 28.76
N LEU A 227 -1.20 6.69 29.55
CA LEU A 227 -2.23 7.37 30.32
C LEU A 227 -2.56 8.68 29.61
N VAL A 228 -3.81 8.81 29.24
CA VAL A 228 -4.34 10.00 28.61
C VAL A 228 -5.16 10.76 29.64
N ARG A 229 -4.72 11.97 29.95
CA ARG A 229 -5.40 12.89 30.87
C ARG A 229 -5.74 14.19 30.16
N SER A 230 -6.54 15.04 30.79
CA SER A 230 -7.02 16.30 30.20
C SER A 230 -5.92 17.28 29.76
N GLN A 231 -4.71 17.19 30.30
CA GLN A 231 -3.60 18.11 29.99
C GLN A 231 -2.28 17.40 29.72
N GLU A 232 -2.26 16.05 29.77
CA GLU A 232 -1.03 15.29 29.70
C GLU A 232 -1.26 13.93 29.05
N LEU A 233 -0.37 13.57 28.16
CA LEU A 233 -0.18 12.22 27.66
C LEU A 233 1.09 11.67 28.31
N SER A 234 0.95 10.63 29.13
CA SER A 234 2.08 10.06 29.88
C SER A 234 2.29 8.60 29.55
N LEU A 235 3.56 8.17 29.57
CA LEU A 235 3.94 6.77 29.49
C LEU A 235 4.30 6.27 30.90
N LYS A 236 3.60 5.23 31.36
CA LYS A 236 3.89 4.52 32.61
C LYS A 236 4.63 3.23 32.28
N ILE A 237 5.83 3.08 32.84
CA ILE A 237 6.68 1.89 32.70
C ILE A 237 6.97 1.38 34.11
N GLY A 238 6.36 0.28 34.50
CA GLY A 238 6.40 -0.20 35.87
C GLY A 238 5.89 0.85 36.87
N ARG A 239 6.74 1.35 37.77
CA ARG A 239 6.41 2.43 38.71
C ARG A 239 6.76 3.84 38.21
N THR A 240 7.44 3.95 37.09
CA THR A 240 7.92 5.24 36.56
C THR A 240 6.89 5.83 35.61
N MET A 241 6.53 7.10 35.80
CA MET A 241 5.74 7.88 34.87
C MET A 241 6.62 8.91 34.16
N THR A 242 6.47 8.98 32.83
CA THR A 242 7.20 9.94 32.01
C THR A 242 6.23 10.64 31.08
N PRO A 243 6.17 11.98 31.07
CA PRO A 243 5.32 12.70 30.13
C PRO A 243 5.82 12.47 28.71
N LEU A 244 4.90 12.18 27.79
CA LEU A 244 5.14 12.15 26.35
C LEU A 244 4.90 13.53 25.74
N CYS A 245 3.80 14.15 26.17
CA CYS A 245 3.36 15.43 25.69
C CYS A 245 2.55 16.14 26.78
N MET A 246 2.79 17.43 26.93
CA MET A 246 2.06 18.29 27.87
C MET A 246 1.47 19.49 27.14
N ARG A 247 0.28 19.92 27.56
CA ARG A 247 -0.30 21.17 27.09
C ARG A 247 0.18 22.34 27.94
N ARG A 248 0.79 23.33 27.28
CA ARG A 248 1.04 24.65 27.90
C ARG A 248 0.32 25.73 27.12
N GLY A 249 -0.80 26.19 27.65
CA GLY A 249 -1.67 27.12 26.97
C GLY A 249 -2.27 26.51 25.69
N ASN A 250 -1.99 27.11 24.53
CA ASN A 250 -2.44 26.62 23.21
C ASN A 250 -1.38 25.81 22.47
N ARG A 251 -0.29 25.43 23.11
CA ARG A 251 0.79 24.68 22.49
C ARG A 251 0.94 23.31 23.13
N LEU A 252 1.35 22.34 22.32
CA LEU A 252 1.80 21.02 22.76
C LEU A 252 3.32 21.05 22.89
N GLU A 253 3.81 20.66 24.04
CA GLU A 253 5.22 20.44 24.29
C GLU A 253 5.49 18.95 24.40
N TRP A 254 6.23 18.44 23.43
CA TRP A 254 6.71 17.07 23.44
C TRP A 254 7.94 16.95 24.31
N SER A 255 7.90 15.98 25.21
CA SER A 255 9.02 15.71 26.13
C SER A 255 10.13 14.90 25.49
N TRP A 256 9.87 14.33 24.31
CA TRP A 256 10.85 13.56 23.57
C TRP A 256 11.43 14.38 22.41
N THR A 257 12.66 14.02 21.99
CA THR A 257 13.33 14.73 20.90
C THR A 257 12.64 14.48 19.57
N HIS A 258 12.17 15.53 18.93
CA HIS A 258 11.60 15.47 17.60
C HIS A 258 12.69 15.19 16.56
N ARG A 259 12.48 14.19 15.74
CA ARG A 259 13.30 13.88 14.56
C ARG A 259 12.49 14.26 13.32
N LEU A 260 12.89 15.33 12.67
CA LEU A 260 12.21 15.78 11.46
C LEU A 260 12.32 14.72 10.36
N PRO A 261 11.20 14.37 9.70
CA PRO A 261 11.26 13.64 8.45
C PRO A 261 11.91 14.53 7.39
N VAL A 262 12.62 13.94 6.49
CA VAL A 262 13.25 14.69 5.42
C VAL A 262 12.20 14.95 4.32
N VAL A 263 12.09 16.26 3.93
CA VAL A 263 11.09 16.89 3.22
C VAL A 263 10.89 16.89 1.81
N ALA A 264 9.98 17.21 1.38
CA ALA A 264 8.76 17.76 0.83
C ALA A 264 8.91 18.37 -0.56
N THR A 265 8.09 17.92 -1.47
CA THR A 265 7.72 18.72 -2.64
C THR A 265 6.23 19.08 -2.49
N GLU A 266 5.89 20.35 -2.53
CA GLU A 266 4.50 20.77 -2.52
C GLU A 266 3.79 20.29 -3.79
N THR A 267 2.65 19.66 -3.63
CA THR A 267 1.80 19.18 -4.72
C THR A 267 0.39 19.73 -4.57
N ARG A 268 -0.47 19.57 -5.58
CA ARG A 268 -1.89 19.98 -5.50
C ARG A 268 -2.67 19.29 -4.38
N SER A 269 -2.22 18.09 -3.95
CA SER A 269 -2.84 17.29 -2.88
C SER A 269 -2.16 17.46 -1.52
N GLY A 270 -1.19 18.36 -1.40
CA GLY A 270 -0.37 18.55 -0.21
C GLY A 270 1.11 18.24 -0.46
N ALA A 271 1.90 18.15 0.60
CA ALA A 271 3.32 17.84 0.49
C ALA A 271 3.53 16.33 0.35
N VAL A 272 4.23 15.90 -0.69
CA VAL A 272 4.78 14.55 -0.76
C VAL A 272 6.06 14.51 0.04
N THR A 273 6.17 13.59 0.98
CA THR A 273 7.33 13.47 1.85
C THR A 273 8.21 12.29 1.46
N VAL A 274 9.51 12.43 1.68
CA VAL A 274 10.47 11.32 1.56
C VAL A 274 11.11 11.10 2.93
N GLY A 275 10.95 9.93 3.51
CA GLY A 275 11.54 9.69 4.82
C GLY A 275 11.05 8.42 5.48
N PRO A 276 11.63 8.10 6.65
CA PRO A 276 11.24 6.94 7.41
C PRO A 276 9.82 7.08 7.96
N THR A 277 9.18 5.96 8.21
CA THR A 277 7.91 5.91 8.96
C THR A 277 7.80 4.61 9.73
N LEU A 278 6.91 4.59 10.71
CA LEU A 278 6.50 3.36 11.36
C LEU A 278 5.52 2.63 10.45
N VAL A 279 5.86 1.44 10.02
CA VAL A 279 5.03 0.64 9.12
C VAL A 279 4.87 -0.75 9.70
N TYR A 280 3.64 -1.21 9.69
CA TYR A 280 3.34 -2.60 9.97
C TYR A 280 3.65 -3.42 8.72
N GLY A 281 4.70 -4.22 8.77
CA GLY A 281 5.12 -5.10 7.66
C GLY A 281 4.20 -6.32 7.50
N LYS A 282 4.53 -7.19 6.56
CA LYS A 282 3.82 -8.46 6.37
C LYS A 282 3.85 -9.36 7.61
N ASP A 283 4.91 -9.26 8.41
CA ASP A 283 5.07 -9.93 9.70
C ASP A 283 4.41 -9.15 10.86
N ARG A 284 3.69 -8.10 10.55
CA ARG A 284 2.77 -7.33 11.40
C ARG A 284 3.37 -6.74 12.66
N GLN A 285 4.66 -6.72 12.76
CA GLN A 285 5.32 -5.97 13.80
C GLN A 285 5.62 -4.57 13.30
N PRO A 286 5.31 -3.51 14.08
CA PRO A 286 5.69 -2.17 13.70
C PRO A 286 7.21 -2.11 13.55
N ARG A 287 7.68 -1.85 12.34
CA ARG A 287 9.10 -1.67 12.06
C ARG A 287 9.36 -0.21 11.75
N THR A 288 10.30 0.38 12.45
CA THR A 288 10.89 1.62 11.97
C THR A 288 11.77 1.26 10.77
N VAL A 289 11.50 1.88 9.64
CA VAL A 289 12.43 1.83 8.52
C VAL A 289 13.69 2.60 8.93
N ALA A 290 14.85 2.04 8.66
CA ALA A 290 16.16 2.62 9.00
C ALA A 290 16.28 4.08 8.54
N SER A 291 17.15 4.84 9.21
CA SER A 291 17.40 6.24 8.91
C SER A 291 17.59 6.48 7.40
N THR A 292 16.84 7.41 6.87
CA THR A 292 16.95 7.84 5.48
C THR A 292 18.19 8.72 5.31
N SER A 293 19.02 8.40 4.32
CA SER A 293 20.16 9.25 3.99
C SER A 293 19.76 10.42 3.08
N ALA A 294 20.50 11.53 3.15
CA ALA A 294 20.30 12.67 2.26
C ALA A 294 20.44 12.28 0.77
N ASP A 295 21.33 11.34 0.44
CA ASP A 295 21.48 10.80 -0.92
C ASP A 295 20.21 10.10 -1.41
N GLN A 296 19.59 9.26 -0.59
CA GLN A 296 18.34 8.59 -0.96
C GLN A 296 17.22 9.60 -1.24
N VAL A 297 17.12 10.64 -0.40
CA VAL A 297 16.15 11.71 -0.59
C VAL A 297 16.39 12.46 -1.88
N ALA A 298 17.64 12.87 -2.13
CA ALA A 298 18.01 13.60 -3.33
C ALA A 298 17.70 12.79 -4.60
N ARG A 299 18.01 11.50 -4.60
CA ARG A 299 17.78 10.61 -5.75
C ARG A 299 16.29 10.38 -6.03
N ILE A 300 15.45 10.19 -5.00
CA ILE A 300 13.99 10.07 -5.16
C ILE A 300 13.41 11.42 -5.60
N GLY A 301 13.83 12.54 -5.01
CA GLY A 301 13.43 13.87 -5.42
C GLY A 301 13.80 14.18 -6.87
N GLN A 302 14.97 13.73 -7.32
CA GLN A 302 15.38 13.87 -8.72
C GLN A 302 14.50 13.02 -9.66
N ALA A 303 14.19 11.77 -9.28
CA ALA A 303 13.26 10.93 -10.05
C ALA A 303 11.89 11.60 -10.20
N TRP A 304 11.36 12.17 -9.11
CA TRP A 304 10.13 12.96 -9.11
C TRP A 304 10.18 14.13 -10.11
N THR A 305 11.24 14.93 -10.06
CA THR A 305 11.42 16.09 -10.95
C THR A 305 11.50 15.66 -12.42
N ILE A 306 12.20 14.55 -12.72
CA ILE A 306 12.30 14.02 -14.07
C ILE A 306 10.93 13.59 -14.60
N VAL A 307 10.11 12.91 -13.78
CA VAL A 307 8.73 12.56 -14.15
C VAL A 307 7.92 13.81 -14.45
N GLN A 308 8.02 14.84 -13.60
CA GLN A 308 7.32 16.12 -13.79
C GLN A 308 7.68 16.79 -15.13
N GLU A 309 8.96 16.80 -15.50
CA GLU A 309 9.42 17.41 -16.74
C GLU A 309 9.10 16.57 -17.99
N ALA A 310 9.17 15.24 -17.88
CA ALA A 310 9.04 14.35 -19.01
C ALA A 310 7.58 13.92 -19.28
N TRP A 311 6.74 13.87 -18.25
CA TRP A 311 5.39 13.32 -18.35
C TRP A 311 4.41 14.00 -17.40
N GLN A 312 3.83 15.11 -17.82
CA GLN A 312 2.96 15.94 -16.99
C GLN A 312 1.74 15.18 -16.47
N GLU A 313 1.01 14.46 -17.33
CA GLU A 313 -0.20 13.73 -16.93
C GLU A 313 0.12 12.64 -15.89
N GLY A 314 1.20 11.90 -16.11
CA GLY A 314 1.68 10.90 -15.14
C GLY A 314 2.09 11.53 -13.83
N HIS A 315 2.73 12.71 -13.85
CA HIS A 315 3.10 13.45 -12.64
C HIS A 315 1.87 14.00 -11.89
N GLU A 316 0.83 14.42 -12.58
CA GLU A 316 -0.42 14.85 -11.92
C GLU A 316 -1.07 13.71 -11.13
N VAL A 317 -1.11 12.49 -11.71
CA VAL A 317 -1.61 11.29 -11.01
C VAL A 317 -0.66 10.88 -9.89
N LEU A 318 0.66 10.91 -10.13
CA LEU A 318 1.68 10.65 -9.11
C LEU A 318 1.50 11.57 -7.90
N SER A 319 1.32 12.87 -8.15
CA SER A 319 1.13 13.89 -7.11
C SER A 319 -0.19 13.73 -6.36
N LEU A 320 -1.24 13.25 -7.04
CA LEU A 320 -2.54 13.05 -6.43
C LEU A 320 -2.56 11.82 -5.51
N LEU A 321 -1.89 10.74 -5.91
CA LEU A 321 -2.03 9.44 -5.29
C LEU A 321 -0.85 9.03 -4.40
N THR A 322 0.22 9.81 -4.35
CA THR A 322 1.36 9.56 -3.47
C THR A 322 1.39 10.56 -2.31
N ALA A 323 1.47 10.06 -1.09
CA ALA A 323 1.65 10.87 0.11
C ALA A 323 3.11 10.80 0.62
N ARG A 324 3.73 9.61 0.53
CA ARG A 324 5.07 9.40 1.07
C ARG A 324 5.85 8.32 0.32
N PHE A 325 7.13 8.61 0.11
CA PHE A 325 8.13 7.62 -0.26
C PHE A 325 8.97 7.21 0.94
N ILE A 326 9.12 5.91 1.15
CA ILE A 326 9.97 5.34 2.18
C ILE A 326 11.18 4.71 1.51
N PRO A 327 12.36 5.32 1.63
CA PRO A 327 13.58 4.77 1.05
C PRO A 327 13.99 3.50 1.78
N LEU A 328 14.25 2.45 1.04
CA LEU A 328 14.84 1.21 1.53
C LEU A 328 16.28 1.08 1.01
N LYS A 329 17.08 0.30 1.73
CA LYS A 329 18.42 -0.13 1.27
C LYS A 329 18.60 -1.59 1.64
N ALA A 330 17.92 -2.47 0.89
CA ALA A 330 17.88 -3.89 1.18
C ALA A 330 18.20 -4.72 -0.06
N LYS A 331 19.21 -5.60 0.04
CA LYS A 331 19.59 -6.51 -1.03
C LYS A 331 18.49 -7.55 -1.26
N GLY A 332 18.14 -7.79 -2.53
CA GLY A 332 17.15 -8.81 -2.91
C GLY A 332 15.69 -8.41 -2.67
N VAL A 333 15.44 -7.18 -2.22
CA VAL A 333 14.11 -6.61 -2.07
C VAL A 333 13.82 -5.73 -3.28
N VAL A 334 12.63 -5.85 -3.86
CA VAL A 334 12.12 -4.91 -4.87
C VAL A 334 11.36 -3.77 -4.18
N SER A 335 11.16 -2.66 -4.87
CA SER A 335 10.22 -1.63 -4.44
C SER A 335 8.81 -2.23 -4.33
N PHE A 336 7.99 -1.73 -3.43
CA PHE A 336 6.63 -2.24 -3.22
C PHE A 336 5.71 -1.21 -2.58
N SER A 337 4.41 -1.44 -2.73
CA SER A 337 3.33 -0.69 -2.08
C SER A 337 2.27 -1.65 -1.56
N TYR A 338 1.44 -1.19 -0.63
CA TYR A 338 0.36 -1.97 -0.06
C TYR A 338 -1.00 -1.38 -0.43
N ARG A 339 -1.95 -2.23 -0.81
CA ARG A 339 -3.32 -1.84 -1.08
C ARG A 339 -3.98 -1.14 0.12
N HIS A 340 -3.74 -1.64 1.32
CA HIS A 340 -4.28 -1.10 2.58
C HIS A 340 -3.52 0.13 3.11
N ARG A 341 -2.47 0.58 2.41
CA ARG A 341 -1.70 1.80 2.73
C ARG A 341 -1.64 2.71 1.50
N PRO A 342 -2.78 3.26 1.03
CA PRO A 342 -2.81 4.08 -0.18
C PRO A 342 -1.91 5.30 -0.07
N GLY A 343 -1.13 5.55 -1.10
CA GLY A 343 -0.19 6.66 -1.15
C GLY A 343 1.16 6.43 -0.45
N LEU A 344 1.38 5.26 0.14
CA LEU A 344 2.65 4.89 0.77
C LEU A 344 3.44 3.95 -0.13
N SER A 345 4.58 4.41 -0.67
CA SER A 345 5.44 3.63 -1.57
C SER A 345 6.81 3.40 -0.95
N PHE A 346 7.26 2.15 -0.94
CA PHE A 346 8.59 1.74 -0.48
C PHE A 346 9.52 1.64 -1.68
N ILE A 347 10.51 2.53 -1.74
CA ILE A 347 11.44 2.62 -2.88
C ILE A 347 12.80 2.07 -2.46
N ASN A 348 13.19 0.94 -3.03
CA ASN A 348 14.48 0.35 -2.73
C ASN A 348 15.59 1.03 -3.52
N CYS A 349 16.50 1.70 -2.83
CA CYS A 349 17.65 2.39 -3.39
C CYS A 349 18.93 1.52 -3.50
N PHE A 350 18.86 0.25 -3.09
CA PHE A 350 20.00 -0.67 -3.19
C PHE A 350 20.19 -1.14 -4.63
N ASP A 351 21.39 -0.98 -5.19
CA ASP A 351 21.75 -1.36 -6.56
C ASP A 351 20.80 -0.81 -7.66
N ARG A 352 20.14 0.33 -7.39
CA ARG A 352 19.30 1.06 -8.32
C ARG A 352 20.02 2.29 -8.85
N ASP A 353 19.99 2.49 -10.16
CA ASP A 353 20.42 3.75 -10.78
C ASP A 353 19.23 4.74 -10.92
N HIS A 354 19.49 5.89 -11.55
CA HIS A 354 18.46 6.92 -11.70
C HIS A 354 17.27 6.44 -12.53
N LEU A 355 17.51 5.70 -13.61
CA LEU A 355 16.43 5.23 -14.48
C LEU A 355 15.56 4.17 -13.78
N ASP A 356 16.18 3.32 -12.96
CA ASP A 356 15.45 2.34 -12.17
C ASP A 356 14.58 3.02 -11.10
N LEU A 357 15.07 4.11 -10.46
CA LEU A 357 14.28 4.84 -9.46
C LEU A 357 13.11 5.60 -10.09
N ILE A 358 13.28 6.14 -11.30
CA ILE A 358 12.19 6.80 -12.05
C ILE A 358 11.10 5.76 -12.37
N ASP A 359 11.48 4.56 -12.79
CA ASP A 359 10.57 3.45 -13.05
C ASP A 359 9.84 3.02 -11.76
N ASP A 360 10.58 2.76 -10.68
CA ASP A 360 10.04 2.31 -9.40
C ASP A 360 8.99 3.32 -8.84
N VAL A 361 9.25 4.63 -8.94
CA VAL A 361 8.32 5.69 -8.47
C VAL A 361 6.98 5.62 -9.22
N ILE A 362 7.00 5.45 -10.54
CA ILE A 362 5.78 5.32 -11.34
C ILE A 362 5.12 3.96 -11.15
N HIS A 363 5.89 2.89 -11.06
CA HIS A 363 5.39 1.55 -10.86
C HIS A 363 4.58 1.45 -9.56
N GLU A 364 5.14 1.93 -8.44
CA GLU A 364 4.44 1.89 -7.15
C GLU A 364 3.22 2.82 -7.11
N ASN A 365 3.30 4.00 -7.75
CA ASN A 365 2.14 4.86 -7.89
C ASN A 365 1.02 4.21 -8.70
N SER A 366 1.37 3.46 -9.76
CA SER A 366 0.39 2.78 -10.59
C SER A 366 -0.39 1.70 -9.83
N HIS A 367 0.21 1.07 -8.81
CA HIS A 367 -0.52 0.22 -7.87
C HIS A 367 -1.56 1.01 -7.08
N HIS A 368 -1.24 2.22 -6.58
CA HIS A 368 -2.22 3.07 -5.89
C HIS A 368 -3.35 3.49 -6.83
N HIS A 369 -3.03 3.81 -8.08
CA HIS A 369 -4.00 4.17 -9.11
C HIS A 369 -4.99 3.01 -9.37
N LEU A 370 -4.48 1.83 -9.69
CA LEU A 370 -5.33 0.66 -9.93
C LEU A 370 -6.14 0.28 -8.69
N ASN A 371 -5.53 0.30 -7.51
CA ASN A 371 -6.22 -0.01 -6.26
C ASN A 371 -7.38 0.96 -5.99
N LEU A 372 -7.25 2.26 -6.30
CA LEU A 372 -8.34 3.21 -6.17
C LEU A 372 -9.52 2.83 -7.10
N LEU A 373 -9.23 2.44 -8.35
CA LEU A 373 -10.25 1.96 -9.29
C LEU A 373 -10.93 0.68 -8.78
N LEU A 374 -10.16 -0.29 -8.30
CA LEU A 374 -10.65 -1.58 -7.80
C LEU A 374 -11.50 -1.45 -6.51
N ARG A 375 -11.32 -0.39 -5.73
CA ARG A 375 -12.16 -0.13 -4.55
C ARG A 375 -13.60 0.25 -4.93
N LYS A 376 -13.77 0.86 -6.09
CA LYS A 376 -15.10 1.30 -6.58
C LYS A 376 -15.72 0.33 -7.57
N HIS A 377 -14.90 -0.31 -8.39
CA HIS A 377 -15.35 -1.09 -9.52
C HIS A 377 -14.88 -2.54 -9.42
N VAL A 378 -15.84 -3.46 -9.48
CA VAL A 378 -15.51 -4.87 -9.66
C VAL A 378 -15.09 -5.05 -11.12
N MET A 379 -13.84 -5.43 -11.37
CA MET A 379 -13.28 -5.59 -12.72
C MET A 379 -13.44 -7.00 -13.26
N TYR A 380 -13.52 -7.98 -12.39
CA TYR A 380 -13.61 -9.39 -12.76
C TYR A 380 -14.40 -10.20 -11.72
N HIS A 381 -14.93 -11.32 -12.17
CA HIS A 381 -15.57 -12.37 -11.38
C HIS A 381 -15.02 -13.73 -11.85
N GLY A 382 -15.43 -14.82 -11.24
CA GLY A 382 -14.92 -16.16 -11.55
C GLY A 382 -13.82 -16.61 -10.60
N ASP A 383 -13.15 -17.72 -10.93
CA ASP A 383 -12.09 -18.26 -10.06
C ASP A 383 -10.85 -17.38 -10.08
N ARG A 384 -10.74 -16.56 -9.04
CA ARG A 384 -9.70 -15.54 -8.88
C ARG A 384 -8.33 -16.13 -8.55
N ASN A 385 -8.29 -17.37 -8.07
CA ASN A 385 -7.07 -18.01 -7.58
C ASN A 385 -6.46 -19.00 -8.58
N GLN A 386 -7.19 -19.37 -9.65
CA GLN A 386 -6.64 -20.25 -10.68
C GLN A 386 -5.41 -19.64 -11.35
N GLN A 387 -4.26 -20.30 -11.18
CA GLN A 387 -3.00 -19.88 -11.79
C GLN A 387 -2.90 -20.45 -13.21
N ILE A 388 -3.64 -19.88 -14.14
CA ILE A 388 -3.75 -20.36 -15.52
C ILE A 388 -3.16 -19.44 -16.58
N PHE A 389 -2.87 -18.19 -16.25
CA PHE A 389 -2.33 -17.21 -17.19
C PHE A 389 -0.82 -17.02 -16.99
N TYR A 390 -0.05 -17.03 -18.07
CA TYR A 390 1.39 -16.82 -17.98
C TYR A 390 1.75 -15.34 -17.78
N SER A 391 2.52 -15.06 -16.74
CA SER A 391 3.07 -13.71 -16.51
C SER A 391 4.44 -13.54 -17.16
N PRO A 392 4.60 -12.64 -18.14
CA PRO A 392 5.89 -12.34 -18.78
C PRO A 392 6.99 -11.94 -17.79
N TRP A 393 6.62 -11.20 -16.73
CA TRP A 393 7.55 -10.64 -15.74
C TRP A 393 7.95 -11.66 -14.67
N ARG A 394 6.98 -12.48 -14.21
CA ARG A 394 7.23 -13.52 -13.19
C ARG A 394 7.68 -14.84 -13.78
N ARG A 395 7.46 -15.04 -15.09
CA ARG A 395 7.77 -16.28 -15.82
C ARG A 395 7.13 -17.51 -15.21
N SER A 396 5.93 -17.34 -14.69
CA SER A 396 5.12 -18.37 -14.03
C SER A 396 3.64 -18.14 -14.32
N LEU A 397 2.82 -19.16 -14.10
CA LEU A 397 1.37 -19.01 -14.18
C LEU A 397 0.87 -18.18 -12.99
N ARG A 398 -0.15 -17.35 -13.23
CA ARG A 398 -0.72 -16.42 -12.26
C ARG A 398 -2.25 -16.39 -12.41
N PRO A 399 -2.97 -16.02 -11.34
CA PRO A 399 -4.40 -15.77 -11.43
C PRO A 399 -4.68 -14.48 -12.25
N LEU A 400 -5.92 -14.36 -12.76
CA LEU A 400 -6.38 -13.23 -13.57
C LEU A 400 -6.05 -11.87 -12.93
N ARG A 401 -6.27 -11.74 -11.61
CA ARG A 401 -5.93 -10.51 -10.89
C ARG A 401 -4.47 -10.11 -11.04
N GLY A 402 -3.56 -11.09 -10.98
CA GLY A 402 -2.12 -10.83 -11.11
C GLY A 402 -1.72 -10.38 -12.50
N ILE A 403 -2.42 -10.85 -13.54
CA ILE A 403 -2.22 -10.41 -14.93
C ILE A 403 -2.78 -9.01 -15.14
N LEU A 404 -3.98 -8.71 -14.61
CA LEU A 404 -4.58 -7.37 -14.72
C LEU A 404 -3.71 -6.31 -14.02
N HIS A 405 -3.26 -6.59 -12.80
CA HIS A 405 -2.33 -5.71 -12.08
C HIS A 405 -1.05 -5.47 -12.86
N ALA A 406 -0.42 -6.53 -13.37
CA ALA A 406 0.80 -6.41 -14.16
C ALA A 406 0.56 -5.66 -15.47
N ALA A 407 -0.50 -5.98 -16.21
CA ALA A 407 -0.83 -5.27 -17.45
C ALA A 407 -1.00 -3.77 -17.21
N PHE A 408 -1.69 -3.38 -16.11
CA PHE A 408 -1.86 -1.98 -15.75
C PHE A 408 -0.52 -1.31 -15.40
N THR A 409 0.23 -1.84 -14.43
CA THR A 409 1.46 -1.21 -13.94
C THR A 409 2.54 -1.11 -15.01
N PHE A 410 2.69 -2.12 -15.84
CA PHE A 410 3.67 -2.12 -16.92
C PHE A 410 3.21 -1.34 -18.16
N THR A 411 1.91 -1.09 -18.34
CA THR A 411 1.44 -0.07 -19.30
C THR A 411 1.93 1.31 -18.87
N MET A 412 1.82 1.65 -17.56
CA MET A 412 2.34 2.92 -17.06
C MET A 412 3.87 3.01 -17.22
N GLY A 413 4.60 1.92 -16.99
CA GLY A 413 6.04 1.84 -17.26
C GLY A 413 6.39 2.05 -18.74
N ALA A 414 5.67 1.42 -19.66
CA ALA A 414 5.86 1.60 -21.10
C ALA A 414 5.63 3.06 -21.53
N MET A 415 4.55 3.69 -21.02
CA MET A 415 4.25 5.12 -21.25
C MET A 415 5.36 6.01 -20.69
N LEU A 416 5.83 5.76 -19.46
CA LEU A 416 6.94 6.49 -18.86
C LEU A 416 8.18 6.45 -19.77
N PHE A 417 8.62 5.26 -20.19
CA PHE A 417 9.81 5.13 -21.02
C PHE A 417 9.65 5.76 -22.39
N GLU A 418 8.45 5.74 -22.96
CA GLU A 418 8.14 6.45 -24.20
C GLU A 418 8.26 7.97 -23.99
N ARG A 419 7.65 8.51 -22.93
CA ARG A 419 7.73 9.95 -22.58
C ARG A 419 9.17 10.39 -22.31
N LEU A 420 9.95 9.60 -21.60
CA LEU A 420 11.38 9.83 -21.37
C LEU A 420 12.16 9.88 -22.70
N SER A 421 11.88 8.95 -23.63
CA SER A 421 12.52 8.95 -24.96
C SER A 421 12.16 10.20 -25.77
N THR A 422 10.90 10.60 -25.76
CA THR A 422 10.39 11.81 -26.44
C THR A 422 10.98 13.07 -25.82
N TRP A 423 11.00 13.18 -24.48
CA TRP A 423 11.61 14.29 -23.75
C TRP A 423 13.10 14.46 -24.07
N ALA A 424 13.86 13.35 -24.15
CA ALA A 424 15.26 13.36 -24.51
C ALA A 424 15.52 13.72 -25.99
N SER A 425 14.56 13.42 -26.88
CA SER A 425 14.70 13.66 -28.33
C SER A 425 14.18 15.03 -28.77
N GLY A 426 13.40 15.72 -27.93
CA GLY A 426 12.83 17.03 -28.22
C GLY A 426 13.88 18.16 -28.25
N ARG A 427 13.46 19.37 -28.63
CA ARG A 427 14.34 20.55 -28.69
C ARG A 427 15.02 20.80 -27.33
N GLY A 428 16.35 20.82 -27.30
CA GLY A 428 17.14 20.93 -26.08
C GLY A 428 17.14 19.69 -25.18
N GLY A 429 16.53 18.58 -25.63
CA GLY A 429 16.35 17.36 -24.85
C GLY A 429 17.65 16.71 -24.39
N SER A 430 18.67 16.67 -25.28
CA SER A 430 19.98 16.11 -24.91
C SER A 430 20.65 16.86 -23.76
N ALA A 431 20.52 18.18 -23.70
CA ALA A 431 21.05 18.98 -22.60
C ALA A 431 20.28 18.79 -21.29
N ARG A 432 18.92 18.70 -21.36
CA ARG A 432 18.06 18.38 -20.21
C ARG A 432 18.37 16.97 -19.66
N TRP A 433 18.46 16.00 -20.53
CA TRP A 433 18.80 14.60 -20.20
C TRP A 433 20.13 14.50 -19.45
N LYS A 434 21.15 15.21 -19.93
CA LYS A 434 22.46 15.28 -19.28
C LYS A 434 22.40 15.99 -17.92
N ARG A 435 21.65 17.11 -17.81
CA ARG A 435 21.48 17.83 -16.53
C ARG A 435 20.75 16.98 -15.50
N ALA A 436 19.85 16.10 -15.93
CA ALA A 436 19.18 15.12 -15.07
C ALA A 436 20.10 13.96 -14.65
N GLY A 437 21.41 14.01 -14.94
CA GLY A 437 22.36 12.94 -14.58
C GLY A 437 22.20 11.66 -15.40
N LEU A 438 21.43 11.70 -16.49
CA LEU A 438 21.16 10.56 -17.36
C LEU A 438 22.14 10.53 -18.55
N THR A 439 22.58 9.34 -18.93
CA THR A 439 23.56 9.10 -19.99
C THR A 439 22.89 8.68 -21.31
N GLN A 440 23.64 8.69 -22.39
CA GLN A 440 23.17 8.12 -23.67
C GLN A 440 22.85 6.61 -23.56
N ARG A 441 23.56 5.91 -22.67
CA ARG A 441 23.26 4.51 -22.35
C ARG A 441 21.88 4.36 -21.70
N ASP A 442 21.52 5.29 -20.81
CA ASP A 442 20.21 5.27 -20.14
C ASP A 442 19.08 5.56 -21.13
N LEU A 443 19.28 6.45 -22.09
CA LEU A 443 18.32 6.67 -23.17
C LEU A 443 18.10 5.41 -24.03
N GLN A 444 19.17 4.72 -24.39
CA GLN A 444 19.05 3.45 -25.12
C GLN A 444 18.35 2.38 -24.27
N ARG A 445 18.63 2.35 -22.96
CA ARG A 445 17.97 1.43 -22.02
C ARG A 445 16.49 1.78 -21.83
N ALA A 446 16.13 3.05 -21.73
CA ALA A 446 14.74 3.48 -21.66
C ALA A 446 13.96 3.03 -22.91
N ARG A 447 14.50 3.22 -24.09
CA ARG A 447 13.90 2.73 -25.35
C ARG A 447 13.78 1.21 -25.40
N PHE A 448 14.79 0.50 -24.93
CA PHE A 448 14.76 -0.96 -24.82
C PHE A 448 13.66 -1.41 -23.84
N ARG A 449 13.59 -0.82 -22.63
CA ARG A 449 12.56 -1.12 -21.64
C ARG A 449 11.16 -0.83 -22.19
N CYS A 450 10.96 0.29 -22.86
CA CYS A 450 9.70 0.59 -23.52
C CYS A 450 9.26 -0.53 -24.48
N LEU A 451 10.14 -0.99 -25.36
CA LEU A 451 9.84 -2.08 -26.29
C LEU A 451 9.60 -3.42 -25.60
N GLU A 452 10.36 -3.73 -24.56
CA GLU A 452 10.20 -4.94 -23.74
C GLU A 452 8.83 -4.97 -23.06
N GLU A 453 8.41 -3.83 -22.47
CA GLU A 453 7.11 -3.70 -21.82
C GLU A 453 5.94 -3.74 -22.83
N VAL A 454 6.07 -3.09 -23.98
CA VAL A 454 5.07 -3.17 -25.05
C VAL A 454 4.79 -4.63 -25.43
N GLU A 455 5.83 -5.43 -25.67
CA GLU A 455 5.67 -6.85 -26.03
C GLU A 455 5.04 -7.66 -24.88
N SER A 456 5.44 -7.39 -23.64
CA SER A 456 4.92 -8.07 -22.45
C SER A 456 3.46 -7.74 -22.16
N VAL A 457 3.10 -6.45 -22.26
CA VAL A 457 1.72 -6.00 -22.02
C VAL A 457 0.79 -6.51 -23.12
N ARG A 458 1.19 -6.46 -24.39
CA ARG A 458 0.41 -7.04 -25.50
C ARG A 458 0.15 -8.53 -25.30
N TYR A 459 1.14 -9.27 -24.83
CA TYR A 459 0.96 -10.67 -24.46
C TYR A 459 -0.12 -10.81 -23.38
N SER A 460 -0.07 -10.01 -22.34
CA SER A 460 -1.02 -10.08 -21.22
C SER A 460 -2.43 -9.60 -21.59
N ILE A 461 -2.55 -8.59 -22.48
CA ILE A 461 -3.84 -8.14 -23.01
C ILE A 461 -4.55 -9.27 -23.75
N GLN A 462 -3.86 -10.06 -24.56
CA GLN A 462 -4.46 -11.22 -25.23
C GLN A 462 -5.02 -12.24 -24.24
N ASP A 463 -4.36 -12.44 -23.09
CA ASP A 463 -4.84 -13.32 -22.04
C ASP A 463 -6.07 -12.74 -21.33
N LEU A 464 -6.11 -11.41 -21.11
CA LEU A 464 -7.26 -10.71 -20.53
C LEU A 464 -8.47 -10.73 -21.48
N GLU A 465 -8.25 -10.55 -22.79
CA GLU A 465 -9.28 -10.69 -23.82
C GLU A 465 -9.81 -12.11 -23.90
N TYR A 466 -8.96 -13.12 -23.77
CA TYR A 466 -9.39 -14.50 -23.69
C TYR A 466 -10.25 -14.74 -22.43
N ALA A 467 -9.83 -14.20 -21.27
CA ALA A 467 -10.62 -14.26 -20.04
C ALA A 467 -12.00 -13.61 -20.20
N ASP A 468 -12.11 -12.55 -21.00
CA ASP A 468 -13.39 -11.92 -21.33
C ASP A 468 -14.23 -12.76 -22.27
N TRP A 469 -13.70 -13.10 -23.44
CA TRP A 469 -14.50 -13.66 -24.53
C TRP A 469 -14.85 -15.13 -24.30
N HIS A 470 -13.93 -15.92 -23.75
CA HIS A 470 -14.11 -17.36 -23.61
C HIS A 470 -14.53 -17.78 -22.20
N LEU A 471 -13.97 -17.14 -21.15
CA LEU A 471 -14.24 -17.49 -19.76
C LEU A 471 -15.36 -16.64 -19.16
N LYS A 472 -15.69 -15.48 -19.75
CA LYS A 472 -16.67 -14.51 -19.23
C LYS A 472 -16.31 -14.03 -17.83
N TRP A 473 -15.01 -13.87 -17.56
CA TRP A 473 -14.52 -13.48 -16.23
C TRP A 473 -14.38 -11.97 -16.02
N LEU A 474 -14.42 -11.15 -17.09
CA LEU A 474 -14.42 -9.70 -16.93
C LEU A 474 -15.83 -9.13 -16.77
N THR A 475 -15.94 -8.10 -15.95
CA THR A 475 -17.13 -7.26 -15.89
C THR A 475 -17.06 -6.20 -16.99
N GLY A 476 -18.16 -5.46 -17.22
CA GLY A 476 -18.14 -4.33 -18.14
C GLY A 476 -17.10 -3.25 -17.78
N SER A 477 -16.78 -3.08 -16.49
CA SER A 477 -15.68 -2.20 -16.04
C SER A 477 -14.32 -2.77 -16.40
N GLY A 478 -14.14 -4.07 -16.21
CA GLY A 478 -12.92 -4.76 -16.59
C GLY A 478 -12.63 -4.72 -18.09
N GLN A 479 -13.67 -4.96 -18.91
CA GLN A 479 -13.59 -4.86 -20.38
C GLN A 479 -13.14 -3.47 -20.84
N ARG A 480 -13.76 -2.41 -20.27
CA ARG A 480 -13.36 -1.02 -20.59
C ARG A 480 -11.93 -0.71 -20.17
N LEU A 481 -11.48 -1.18 -19.00
CA LEU A 481 -10.10 -1.01 -18.58
C LEU A 481 -9.13 -1.70 -19.53
N VAL A 482 -9.36 -2.97 -19.86
CA VAL A 482 -8.50 -3.73 -20.79
C VAL A 482 -8.44 -3.05 -22.16
N LYS A 483 -9.56 -2.55 -22.68
CA LYS A 483 -9.60 -1.78 -23.93
C LYS A 483 -8.74 -0.52 -23.85
N GLN A 484 -8.82 0.25 -22.75
CA GLN A 484 -8.00 1.45 -22.56
C GLN A 484 -6.50 1.12 -22.47
N LEU A 485 -6.13 0.01 -21.82
CA LEU A 485 -4.74 -0.44 -21.76
C LEU A 485 -4.24 -0.84 -23.15
N ALA A 486 -5.07 -1.52 -23.96
CA ALA A 486 -4.74 -1.88 -25.34
C ALA A 486 -4.50 -0.63 -26.19
N GLU A 487 -5.41 0.34 -26.17
CA GLU A 487 -5.30 1.62 -26.89
C GLU A 487 -4.04 2.40 -26.47
N ALA A 488 -3.74 2.44 -25.17
CA ALA A 488 -2.53 3.11 -24.65
C ALA A 488 -1.26 2.44 -25.15
N ILE A 489 -1.19 1.11 -25.11
CA ILE A 489 -0.02 0.35 -25.59
C ILE A 489 0.16 0.47 -27.10
N GLU A 490 -0.90 0.46 -27.88
CA GLU A 490 -0.83 0.72 -29.33
C GLU A 490 -0.27 2.13 -29.63
N GLN A 491 -0.66 3.13 -28.86
CA GLN A 491 -0.13 4.48 -29.01
C GLN A 491 1.36 4.54 -28.66
N VAL A 492 1.76 3.90 -27.54
CA VAL A 492 3.17 3.79 -27.14
C VAL A 492 3.99 3.09 -28.23
N GLU A 493 3.46 1.99 -28.79
CA GLU A 493 4.13 1.25 -29.87
C GLU A 493 4.35 2.13 -31.08
N ARG A 494 3.32 2.87 -31.54
CA ARG A 494 3.47 3.82 -32.67
C ARG A 494 4.56 4.85 -32.40
N ASN A 495 4.59 5.42 -31.20
CA ASN A 495 5.54 6.47 -30.83
C ASN A 495 6.99 5.95 -30.74
N ILE A 496 7.19 4.74 -30.19
CA ILE A 496 8.54 4.16 -30.01
C ILE A 496 9.06 3.43 -31.26
N ALA A 497 8.21 3.09 -32.22
CA ALA A 497 8.57 2.33 -33.44
C ALA A 497 9.76 2.90 -34.18
N PRO A 498 9.94 4.24 -34.38
CA PRO A 498 11.10 4.81 -35.04
C PRO A 498 12.43 4.41 -34.40
N HIS A 499 12.44 4.12 -33.09
CA HIS A 499 13.65 3.76 -32.37
C HIS A 499 13.94 2.25 -32.35
N ARG A 500 13.00 1.39 -32.76
CA ARG A 500 13.09 -0.07 -32.69
C ARG A 500 14.34 -0.61 -33.42
N LYS A 501 14.61 -0.11 -34.64
CA LYS A 501 15.78 -0.52 -35.42
C LYS A 501 17.10 -0.20 -34.70
N ALA A 502 17.20 1.00 -34.12
CA ALA A 502 18.38 1.42 -33.37
C ALA A 502 18.57 0.58 -32.07
N VAL A 503 17.51 0.24 -31.36
CA VAL A 503 17.58 -0.65 -30.19
C VAL A 503 18.05 -2.05 -30.57
N LEU A 504 17.49 -2.62 -31.66
CA LEU A 504 17.89 -3.94 -32.15
C LEU A 504 19.35 -4.01 -32.60
N ALA A 505 19.92 -2.90 -33.09
CA ALA A 505 21.33 -2.78 -33.44
C ALA A 505 22.25 -2.49 -32.25
N SER A 506 21.70 -2.10 -31.12
CA SER A 506 22.45 -1.79 -29.89
C SER A 506 22.82 -3.03 -29.11
N LYS A 507 23.60 -2.85 -28.00
CA LYS A 507 23.91 -3.92 -27.05
C LYS A 507 22.68 -4.54 -26.38
N PHE A 508 21.52 -3.86 -26.40
CA PHE A 508 20.24 -4.36 -25.86
C PHE A 508 19.49 -5.24 -26.88
N GLY A 509 19.85 -5.22 -28.15
CA GLY A 509 19.18 -5.99 -29.21
C GLY A 509 19.11 -7.50 -28.96
N PRO A 510 20.18 -8.17 -28.51
CA PRO A 510 20.12 -9.59 -28.16
C PRO A 510 19.15 -9.89 -27.00
N ALA A 511 19.04 -8.99 -26.03
CA ALA A 511 18.12 -9.14 -24.91
C ALA A 511 16.66 -9.04 -25.37
N LEU A 512 16.33 -8.02 -26.18
CA LEU A 512 14.98 -7.85 -26.74
C LEU A 512 14.56 -9.04 -27.60
N ARG A 513 15.44 -9.52 -28.49
CA ARG A 513 15.16 -10.72 -29.33
C ARG A 513 14.91 -11.97 -28.46
N ARG A 514 15.70 -12.17 -27.41
CA ARG A 514 15.49 -13.28 -26.47
C ARG A 514 14.15 -13.15 -25.71
N HIS A 515 13.80 -11.94 -25.31
CA HIS A 515 12.53 -11.66 -24.63
C HIS A 515 11.35 -12.02 -25.55
N ILE A 516 11.31 -11.49 -26.77
CA ILE A 516 10.27 -11.79 -27.77
C ILE A 516 10.19 -13.30 -28.04
N LYS A 517 11.35 -13.98 -28.22
CA LYS A 517 11.38 -15.44 -28.40
C LYS A 517 10.76 -16.19 -27.25
N LYS A 518 11.06 -15.76 -26.00
CA LYS A 518 10.47 -16.38 -24.79
C LYS A 518 8.95 -16.20 -24.72
N LEU A 519 8.44 -15.02 -25.10
CA LEU A 519 7.00 -14.78 -25.16
C LEU A 519 6.32 -15.69 -26.19
N HIS A 520 6.92 -15.85 -27.37
CA HIS A 520 6.43 -16.78 -28.40
C HIS A 520 6.42 -18.23 -27.90
N GLN A 521 7.50 -18.67 -27.26
CA GLN A 521 7.57 -20.00 -26.65
C GLN A 521 6.52 -20.18 -25.56
N ALA A 522 6.34 -19.18 -24.68
CA ALA A 522 5.31 -19.23 -23.63
C ALA A 522 3.90 -19.31 -24.25
N ARG A 523 3.64 -18.56 -25.34
CA ARG A 523 2.36 -18.64 -26.06
C ARG A 523 2.11 -20.02 -26.66
N GLN A 524 3.13 -20.68 -27.19
CA GLN A 524 3.04 -22.05 -27.70
C GLN A 524 2.80 -23.07 -26.57
N THR A 525 3.42 -22.87 -25.41
CA THR A 525 3.32 -23.78 -24.27
C THR A 525 2.00 -23.65 -23.52
N TYR A 526 1.60 -22.41 -23.20
CA TYR A 526 0.46 -22.13 -22.34
C TYR A 526 -0.79 -21.70 -23.14
N GLY A 527 -0.64 -21.32 -24.41
CA GLY A 527 -1.71 -20.90 -25.32
C GLY A 527 -2.32 -19.58 -24.94
N PRO A 528 -3.50 -19.20 -25.48
CA PRO A 528 -4.53 -18.65 -24.67
C PRO A 528 -5.06 -19.84 -23.89
N VAL A 529 -4.77 -19.88 -22.62
CA VAL A 529 -5.16 -20.82 -21.58
C VAL A 529 -5.62 -22.22 -22.06
N ARG A 530 -4.79 -23.22 -21.94
CA ARG A 530 -5.25 -24.60 -22.02
C ARG A 530 -6.00 -24.93 -20.75
N LEU A 531 -7.31 -24.65 -20.78
CA LEU A 531 -8.21 -25.22 -19.78
C LEU A 531 -8.21 -26.74 -19.96
N GLY A 532 -7.69 -27.44 -19.01
CA GLY A 532 -7.86 -28.87 -18.94
C GLY A 532 -6.58 -29.65 -19.12
N LYS A 533 -6.01 -29.88 -18.05
CA LYS A 533 -5.66 -31.16 -17.43
C LYS A 533 -5.11 -30.80 -16.07
N VAL A 534 -6.01 -30.68 -15.12
CA VAL A 534 -5.67 -30.86 -13.72
C VAL A 534 -5.46 -32.33 -13.52
#